data_fb363f98c7109039ad0d86fccd60cfc0
#
_entry.id   fb363f98c7109039ad0d86fccd60cfc0
#
_cell.length_a   1.000
_cell.length_b   1.000
_cell.length_c   1.000
_cell.angle_alpha   90.00
_cell.angle_beta   90.00
_cell.angle_gamma   90.00
#
_symmetry.space_group_name_H-M   'P 1'
#
loop_
_entity.id
_entity.type
_entity.pdbx_description
1 polymer ?
#
loop_
_entity_poly.entity_id
_entity_poly.type
_entity_poly.pdbx_seq_one_letter_code
_entity_poly.pdbx_strand_id
1 'polypeptide(L)'
;MIEIRGTTIIGVKKNNSIVVAGDGQVTMGESVVMKGNAKKVRRIYNDQVVVGFAGSTADAFTLCEKFEGMLQKYSGNLMRSAVELAQSWRGNEALRQLNAMMIVADKENLLIITGVGDVVEPEHGICAIGSGGNYALAAGRALAENTDLSAREIAEKAMKIAGEICIFTNNNLTIEEVM
;
A
#
# COMPACT_ATOMS: atom_id res chain seq x y z
N MET A 1 16.89 1.68 -20.26
CA MET A 1 16.66 0.93 -19.00
C MET A 1 15.25 0.34 -19.06
N ILE A 2 15.08 -0.97 -18.83
CA ILE A 2 13.74 -1.58 -18.81
C ILE A 2 13.09 -1.22 -17.48
N GLU A 3 12.01 -0.46 -17.53
CA GLU A 3 11.27 -0.07 -16.34
C GLU A 3 10.25 -1.15 -15.99
N ILE A 4 10.28 -1.62 -14.74
CA ILE A 4 9.28 -2.55 -14.21
C ILE A 4 8.21 -1.72 -13.52
N ARG A 5 6.99 -1.80 -14.05
CA ARG A 5 5.81 -1.09 -13.53
C ARG A 5 4.71 -2.08 -13.18
N GLY A 6 3.80 -1.63 -12.42
CA GLY A 6 2.59 -2.36 -12.08
C GLY A 6 2.45 -2.53 -10.58
N THR A 7 1.68 -1.66 -10.00
CA THR A 7 1.23 -1.79 -8.62
C THR A 7 0.07 -0.84 -8.40
N THR A 8 -0.97 -1.35 -7.79
CA THR A 8 -2.03 -0.55 -7.18
C THR A 8 -2.31 -1.12 -5.81
N ILE A 9 -2.19 -0.29 -4.80
CA ILE A 9 -2.52 -0.61 -3.42
C ILE A 9 -3.57 0.40 -2.95
N ILE A 10 -4.61 -0.09 -2.30
CA ILE A 10 -5.62 0.74 -1.61
C ILE A 10 -5.65 0.41 -0.13
N GLY A 11 -5.80 1.41 0.71
CA GLY A 11 -6.12 1.27 2.13
C GLY A 11 -7.49 1.89 2.40
N VAL A 12 -8.34 1.18 3.14
CA VAL A 12 -9.68 1.61 3.51
C VAL A 12 -9.90 1.43 5.00
N LYS A 13 -10.18 2.52 5.70
CA LYS A 13 -10.56 2.52 7.12
C LYS A 13 -12.03 2.91 7.24
N LYS A 14 -12.85 1.99 7.73
CA LYS A 14 -14.28 2.22 7.95
C LYS A 14 -14.81 1.30 9.06
N ASN A 15 -15.60 1.84 9.97
CA ASN A 15 -16.33 1.08 11.00
C ASN A 15 -15.45 0.12 11.82
N ASN A 16 -14.34 0.60 12.35
CA ASN A 16 -13.36 -0.17 13.13
C ASN A 16 -12.66 -1.31 12.36
N SER A 17 -12.75 -1.28 11.06
CA SER A 17 -12.00 -2.20 10.18
C SER A 17 -11.07 -1.40 9.27
N ILE A 18 -9.86 -1.90 9.11
CA ILE A 18 -8.89 -1.36 8.15
C ILE A 18 -8.49 -2.48 7.20
N VAL A 19 -8.65 -2.21 5.91
CA VAL A 19 -8.35 -3.16 4.83
C VAL A 19 -7.28 -2.58 3.93
N VAL A 20 -6.28 -3.37 3.61
CA VAL A 20 -5.27 -3.05 2.60
C VAL A 20 -5.36 -4.11 1.50
N ALA A 21 -5.56 -3.68 0.28
CA ALA A 21 -5.65 -4.55 -0.88
C ALA A 21 -4.66 -4.13 -1.97
N GLY A 22 -4.05 -5.11 -2.61
CA GLY A 22 -3.13 -4.91 -3.73
C GLY A 22 -3.44 -5.83 -4.89
N ASP A 23 -3.16 -5.37 -6.11
CA ASP A 23 -3.20 -6.22 -7.31
C ASP A 23 -1.95 -7.11 -7.40
N GLY A 24 -1.93 -7.98 -8.41
CA GLY A 24 -0.84 -8.95 -8.59
C GLY A 24 0.01 -8.72 -9.83
N GLN A 25 -0.22 -7.66 -10.62
CA GLN A 25 0.48 -7.48 -11.89
C GLN A 25 1.87 -6.90 -11.73
N VAL A 26 2.84 -7.52 -12.38
CA VAL A 26 4.18 -6.99 -12.62
C VAL A 26 4.38 -6.87 -14.12
N THR A 27 4.63 -5.67 -14.62
CA THR A 27 4.76 -5.36 -16.05
C THR A 27 6.18 -4.92 -16.37
N MET A 28 6.73 -5.49 -17.42
CA MET A 28 8.03 -5.08 -17.96
C MET A 28 7.81 -4.07 -19.09
N GLY A 29 8.36 -2.86 -18.92
CA GLY A 29 8.09 -1.76 -19.82
C GLY A 29 6.59 -1.39 -19.79
N GLU A 30 6.04 -1.17 -20.97
CA GLU A 30 4.62 -0.74 -21.10
C GLU A 30 3.71 -1.80 -21.71
N SER A 31 4.22 -3.00 -22.00
CA SER A 31 3.50 -3.93 -22.85
C SER A 31 3.56 -5.40 -22.46
N VAL A 32 4.44 -5.82 -21.55
CA VAL A 32 4.62 -7.24 -21.23
C VAL A 32 4.30 -7.51 -19.75
N VAL A 33 3.32 -8.35 -19.49
CA VAL A 33 3.03 -8.86 -18.14
C VAL A 33 4.03 -9.97 -17.80
N MET A 34 4.91 -9.71 -16.85
CA MET A 34 5.88 -10.69 -16.38
C MET A 34 5.29 -11.65 -15.35
N LYS A 35 4.37 -11.16 -14.52
CA LYS A 35 3.73 -11.91 -13.44
C LYS A 35 2.37 -11.31 -13.15
N GLY A 36 1.38 -12.19 -12.93
CA GLY A 36 0.00 -11.76 -12.66
C GLY A 36 -0.47 -12.00 -11.23
N ASN A 37 0.32 -12.65 -10.38
CA ASN A 37 -0.04 -13.05 -9.03
C ASN A 37 1.00 -12.69 -7.97
N ALA A 38 1.68 -11.56 -8.15
CA ALA A 38 2.62 -11.05 -7.16
C ALA A 38 1.88 -10.64 -5.88
N LYS A 39 2.46 -10.94 -4.73
CA LYS A 39 1.93 -10.50 -3.43
C LYS A 39 2.57 -9.17 -3.05
N LYS A 40 1.79 -8.10 -3.10
CA LYS A 40 2.22 -6.74 -2.80
C LYS A 40 1.72 -6.24 -1.44
N VAL A 41 0.94 -7.04 -0.75
CA VAL A 41 0.43 -6.80 0.60
C VAL A 41 0.87 -7.95 1.50
N ARG A 42 1.40 -7.60 2.66
CA ARG A 42 1.97 -8.57 3.62
C ARG A 42 1.62 -8.23 5.04
N ARG A 43 1.56 -9.25 5.90
CA ARG A 43 1.52 -9.09 7.35
C ARG A 43 2.94 -9.17 7.91
N ILE A 44 3.23 -8.29 8.86
CA ILE A 44 4.48 -8.24 9.61
C ILE A 44 4.20 -8.06 11.10
N TYR A 45 5.23 -8.08 11.92
CA TYR A 45 5.13 -7.84 13.37
C TYR A 45 4.06 -8.73 14.02
N ASN A 46 4.29 -10.05 14.01
CA ASN A 46 3.36 -11.06 14.57
C ASN A 46 1.92 -10.91 14.02
N ASP A 47 1.79 -10.69 12.71
CA ASP A 47 0.51 -10.50 12.01
C ASP A 47 -0.34 -9.31 12.48
N GLN A 48 0.22 -8.39 13.26
CA GLN A 48 -0.49 -7.23 13.79
C GLN A 48 -0.48 -6.02 12.85
N VAL A 49 0.45 -5.97 11.91
CA VAL A 49 0.64 -4.86 10.98
C VAL A 49 0.58 -5.37 9.54
N VAL A 50 -0.14 -4.65 8.70
CA VAL A 50 -0.23 -4.90 7.26
C VAL A 50 0.55 -3.84 6.52
N VAL A 51 1.32 -4.25 5.52
CA VAL A 51 2.10 -3.36 4.65
C VAL A 51 1.74 -3.63 3.20
N GLY A 52 1.39 -2.59 2.48
CA GLY A 52 1.27 -2.58 1.02
C GLY A 52 2.39 -1.72 0.41
N PHE A 53 3.01 -2.21 -0.65
CA PHE A 53 4.19 -1.58 -1.22
C PHE A 53 4.05 -1.35 -2.72
N ALA A 54 4.36 -0.13 -3.17
CA ALA A 54 4.48 0.24 -4.57
C ALA A 54 5.94 0.57 -4.89
N GLY A 55 6.58 -0.23 -5.73
CA GLY A 55 7.98 -0.14 -6.11
C GLY A 55 8.55 -1.51 -6.52
N SER A 56 9.87 -1.62 -6.61
CA SER A 56 10.50 -2.89 -6.93
C SER A 56 10.40 -3.90 -5.78
N THR A 57 10.44 -5.19 -6.12
CA THR A 57 10.38 -6.27 -5.10
C THR A 57 11.57 -6.21 -4.14
N ALA A 58 12.76 -5.90 -4.64
CA ALA A 58 13.96 -5.80 -3.81
C ALA A 58 13.84 -4.65 -2.79
N ASP A 59 13.33 -3.50 -3.25
CA ASP A 59 13.09 -2.34 -2.39
C ASP A 59 12.01 -2.62 -1.35
N ALA A 60 10.96 -3.36 -1.74
CA ALA A 60 9.89 -3.79 -0.84
C ALA A 60 10.44 -4.62 0.33
N PHE A 61 11.29 -5.59 0.05
CA PHE A 61 11.91 -6.41 1.10
C PHE A 61 12.74 -5.57 2.06
N THR A 62 13.62 -4.73 1.55
CA THR A 62 14.49 -3.87 2.37
C THR A 62 13.69 -2.93 3.27
N LEU A 63 12.66 -2.29 2.74
CA LEU A 63 11.83 -1.34 3.49
C LEU A 63 10.92 -2.05 4.49
N CYS A 64 10.35 -3.20 4.15
CA CYS A 64 9.56 -4.00 5.09
C CYS A 64 10.41 -4.50 6.27
N GLU A 65 11.62 -4.96 6.01
CA GLU A 65 12.55 -5.42 7.04
C GLU A 65 12.95 -4.27 7.99
N LYS A 66 13.27 -3.11 7.44
CA LYS A 66 13.55 -1.92 8.24
C LYS A 66 12.34 -1.47 9.06
N PHE A 67 11.15 -1.51 8.48
CA PHE A 67 9.92 -1.14 9.18
C PHE A 67 9.60 -2.10 10.33
N GLU A 68 9.75 -3.38 10.12
CA GLU A 68 9.59 -4.37 11.19
C GLU A 68 10.58 -4.16 12.33
N GLY A 69 11.83 -3.81 12.02
CA GLY A 69 12.82 -3.41 13.01
C GLY A 69 12.40 -2.19 13.83
N MET A 70 11.80 -1.19 13.20
CA MET A 70 11.25 -0.01 13.90
C MET A 70 10.06 -0.38 14.79
N LEU A 71 9.16 -1.26 14.32
CA LEU A 71 8.03 -1.75 15.11
C LEU A 71 8.51 -2.50 16.36
N GLN A 72 9.54 -3.32 16.24
CA GLN A 72 10.13 -4.01 17.39
C GLN A 72 10.75 -3.01 18.38
N LYS A 73 11.51 -2.04 17.86
CA LYS A 73 12.16 -1.00 18.68
C LYS A 73 11.16 -0.13 19.44
N TYR A 74 10.03 0.19 18.84
CA TYR A 74 9.01 1.08 19.41
C TYR A 74 7.76 0.35 19.91
N SER A 75 7.89 -0.93 20.21
CA SER A 75 6.84 -1.78 20.84
C SER A 75 5.51 -1.76 20.08
N GLY A 76 5.57 -1.80 18.75
CA GLY A 76 4.40 -1.84 17.88
C GLY A 76 3.70 -0.49 17.65
N ASN A 77 4.28 0.62 18.11
CA ASN A 77 3.72 1.95 17.84
C ASN A 77 3.88 2.29 16.36
N LEU A 78 2.79 2.18 15.59
CA LEU A 78 2.79 2.33 14.14
C LEU A 78 3.20 3.73 13.71
N MET A 79 2.62 4.77 14.31
CA MET A 79 2.92 6.16 13.95
C MET A 79 4.40 6.48 14.23
N ARG A 80 4.91 6.12 15.40
CA ARG A 80 6.32 6.34 15.75
C ARG A 80 7.25 5.60 14.80
N SER A 81 6.95 4.35 14.51
CA SER A 81 7.73 3.51 13.59
C SER A 81 7.73 4.07 12.18
N ALA A 82 6.57 4.56 11.71
CA ALA A 82 6.43 5.19 10.40
C ALA A 82 7.26 6.48 10.27
N VAL A 83 7.21 7.35 11.28
CA VAL A 83 8.01 8.60 11.31
C VAL A 83 9.50 8.28 11.32
N GLU A 84 9.94 7.33 12.12
CA GLU A 84 11.35 6.93 12.19
C GLU A 84 11.84 6.29 10.87
N LEU A 85 11.01 5.47 10.24
CA LEU A 85 11.33 4.92 8.92
C LEU A 85 11.43 6.04 7.87
N ALA A 86 10.48 6.96 7.84
CA ALA A 86 10.47 8.08 6.90
C ALA A 86 11.73 8.97 7.04
N GLN A 87 12.14 9.25 8.25
CA GLN A 87 13.38 10.00 8.53
C GLN A 87 14.63 9.22 8.08
N SER A 88 14.69 7.93 8.38
CA SER A 88 15.78 7.05 7.93
C SER A 88 15.84 6.96 6.41
N TRP A 89 14.69 6.84 5.77
CA TRP A 89 14.56 6.79 4.30
C TRP A 89 15.07 8.07 3.66
N ARG A 90 14.61 9.21 4.14
CA ARG A 90 15.05 10.55 3.69
C ARG A 90 16.54 10.78 3.91
N GLY A 91 17.07 10.37 5.05
CA GLY A 91 18.47 10.57 5.47
C GLY A 91 19.48 9.62 4.83
N ASN A 92 19.03 8.52 4.22
CA ASN A 92 19.90 7.50 3.62
C ASN A 92 19.97 7.70 2.11
N GLU A 93 21.15 8.00 1.57
CA GLU A 93 21.35 8.30 0.16
C GLU A 93 20.94 7.11 -0.76
N ALA A 94 21.25 5.89 -0.36
CA ALA A 94 20.85 4.68 -1.11
C ALA A 94 19.33 4.49 -1.11
N LEU A 95 18.67 4.73 0.03
CA LEU A 95 17.22 4.61 0.14
C LEU A 95 16.48 5.76 -0.57
N ARG A 96 17.01 6.97 -0.58
CA ARG A 96 16.41 8.10 -1.30
C ARG A 96 16.27 7.90 -2.80
N GLN A 97 17.08 7.03 -3.38
CA GLN A 97 17.00 6.69 -4.81
C GLN A 97 15.83 5.74 -5.11
N LEU A 98 15.18 5.19 -4.08
CA LEU A 98 14.03 4.31 -4.26
C LEU A 98 12.78 5.15 -4.58
N ASN A 99 12.26 4.99 -5.77
CA ASN A 99 10.98 5.56 -6.15
C ASN A 99 9.85 4.63 -5.68
N ALA A 100 9.52 4.73 -4.40
CA ALA A 100 8.62 3.81 -3.72
C ALA A 100 7.71 4.55 -2.74
N MET A 101 6.57 3.93 -2.45
CA MET A 101 5.61 4.35 -1.42
C MET A 101 5.11 3.13 -0.68
N MET A 102 4.71 3.31 0.57
CA MET A 102 4.13 2.26 1.42
C MET A 102 2.80 2.71 1.98
N ILE A 103 1.85 1.80 2.08
CA ILE A 103 0.69 1.92 2.95
C ILE A 103 0.91 0.95 4.11
N VAL A 104 0.77 1.44 5.33
CA VAL A 104 0.89 0.63 6.54
C VAL A 104 -0.36 0.79 7.40
N ALA A 105 -0.79 -0.31 8.02
CA ALA A 105 -1.99 -0.34 8.83
C ALA A 105 -1.85 -1.26 10.03
N ASP A 106 -2.38 -0.84 11.15
CA ASP A 106 -2.72 -1.68 12.29
C ASP A 106 -4.23 -1.59 12.57
N LYS A 107 -4.68 -2.05 13.73
CA LYS A 107 -6.12 -2.00 14.10
C LYS A 107 -6.67 -0.58 14.29
N GLU A 108 -5.83 0.43 14.45
CA GLU A 108 -6.23 1.81 14.76
C GLU A 108 -5.83 2.80 13.68
N ASN A 109 -4.72 2.56 12.99
CA ASN A 109 -4.09 3.53 12.11
C ASN A 109 -3.95 3.02 10.69
N LEU A 110 -4.13 3.93 9.74
CA LEU A 110 -3.86 3.76 8.32
C LEU A 110 -2.99 4.93 7.85
N LEU A 111 -1.79 4.64 7.36
CA LEU A 111 -0.79 5.65 7.01
C LEU A 111 -0.18 5.39 5.66
N ILE A 112 0.19 6.48 4.96
CA ILE A 112 1.08 6.44 3.79
C ILE A 112 2.47 6.91 4.23
N ILE A 113 3.50 6.19 3.81
CA ILE A 113 4.90 6.57 4.00
C ILE A 113 5.54 6.78 2.63
N THR A 114 6.20 7.92 2.43
CA THR A 114 6.86 8.25 1.17
C THR A 114 8.38 8.33 1.32
N GLY A 115 9.08 8.14 0.22
CA GLY A 115 10.54 8.22 0.19
C GLY A 115 11.12 9.62 0.41
N VAL A 116 10.30 10.67 0.35
CA VAL A 116 10.71 12.04 0.66
C VAL A 116 10.58 12.38 2.15
N GLY A 117 10.12 11.43 2.97
CA GLY A 117 10.05 11.56 4.42
C GLY A 117 8.67 11.95 4.95
N ASP A 118 7.63 11.91 4.13
CA ASP A 118 6.27 12.20 4.56
C ASP A 118 5.60 10.97 5.17
N VAL A 119 4.85 11.20 6.24
CA VAL A 119 3.89 10.25 6.82
C VAL A 119 2.53 10.93 6.80
N VAL A 120 1.58 10.36 6.07
CA VAL A 120 0.27 10.96 5.84
C VAL A 120 -0.83 10.04 6.34
N GLU A 121 -1.70 10.57 7.19
CA GLU A 121 -2.97 9.94 7.56
C GLU A 121 -4.04 10.41 6.57
N PRO A 122 -4.78 9.50 5.88
CA PRO A 122 -5.77 9.92 4.91
C PRO A 122 -6.98 10.59 5.56
N GLU A 123 -7.37 11.76 5.06
CA GLU A 123 -8.45 12.58 5.60
C GLU A 123 -9.82 11.87 5.60
N HIS A 124 -10.09 11.09 4.56
CA HIS A 124 -11.39 10.41 4.36
C HIS A 124 -11.36 8.91 4.68
N GLY A 125 -10.31 8.43 5.37
CA GLY A 125 -10.14 7.02 5.66
C GLY A 125 -9.77 6.15 4.45
N ILE A 126 -9.47 6.76 3.31
CA ILE A 126 -9.09 6.04 2.10
C ILE A 126 -7.81 6.63 1.52
N CYS A 127 -6.87 5.77 1.18
CA CYS A 127 -5.65 6.13 0.46
C CYS A 127 -5.32 5.08 -0.60
N ALA A 128 -4.58 5.48 -1.61
CA ALA A 128 -4.09 4.56 -2.62
C ALA A 128 -2.75 5.02 -3.17
N ILE A 129 -1.95 4.07 -3.61
CA ILE A 129 -0.63 4.30 -4.19
C ILE A 129 -0.45 3.45 -5.45
N GLY A 130 0.53 3.82 -6.27
CA GLY A 130 0.89 3.09 -7.47
C GLY A 130 0.20 3.58 -8.74
N SER A 131 0.41 2.85 -9.83
CA SER A 131 -0.02 3.24 -11.18
C SER A 131 -1.53 3.43 -11.33
N GLY A 132 -2.33 2.56 -10.70
CA GLY A 132 -3.79 2.66 -10.68
C GLY A 132 -4.35 3.32 -9.42
N GLY A 133 -3.49 3.91 -8.58
CA GLY A 133 -3.87 4.44 -7.28
C GLY A 133 -4.96 5.51 -7.34
N ASN A 134 -4.86 6.44 -8.27
CA ASN A 134 -5.86 7.51 -8.40
C ASN A 134 -7.25 6.98 -8.81
N TYR A 135 -7.31 5.94 -9.62
CA TYR A 135 -8.59 5.30 -9.98
C TYR A 135 -9.20 4.58 -8.78
N ALA A 136 -8.39 3.83 -8.05
CA ALA A 136 -8.82 3.15 -6.82
C ALA A 136 -9.25 4.15 -5.74
N LEU A 137 -8.51 5.24 -5.56
CA LEU A 137 -8.85 6.30 -4.61
C LEU A 137 -10.20 6.97 -4.94
N ALA A 138 -10.39 7.37 -6.19
CA ALA A 138 -11.63 8.01 -6.61
C ALA A 138 -12.84 7.07 -6.44
N ALA A 139 -12.71 5.84 -6.89
CA ALA A 139 -13.76 4.81 -6.73
C ALA A 139 -14.03 4.50 -5.26
N GLY A 140 -12.99 4.32 -4.45
CA GLY A 140 -13.12 4.04 -3.02
C GLY A 140 -13.80 5.17 -2.26
N ARG A 141 -13.45 6.41 -2.52
CA ARG A 141 -14.10 7.58 -1.92
C ARG A 141 -15.56 7.68 -2.30
N ALA A 142 -15.90 7.52 -3.57
CA ALA A 142 -17.28 7.56 -4.03
C ALA A 142 -18.14 6.46 -3.36
N LEU A 143 -17.60 5.25 -3.22
CA LEU A 143 -18.27 4.14 -2.55
C LEU A 143 -18.44 4.40 -1.04
N ALA A 144 -17.41 4.91 -0.38
CA ALA A 144 -17.47 5.19 1.06
C ALA A 144 -18.46 6.30 1.40
N GLU A 145 -18.57 7.33 0.57
CA GLU A 145 -19.45 8.48 0.80
C GLU A 145 -20.92 8.19 0.45
N ASN A 146 -21.19 7.25 -0.45
CA ASN A 146 -22.54 7.04 -1.02
C ASN A 146 -23.13 5.66 -0.76
N THR A 147 -22.47 4.78 -0.03
CA THR A 147 -22.95 3.42 0.26
C THR A 147 -22.65 3.03 1.70
N ASP A 148 -23.32 1.96 2.16
CA ASP A 148 -23.09 1.32 3.45
C ASP A 148 -22.16 0.09 3.35
N LEU A 149 -21.40 -0.01 2.26
CA LEU A 149 -20.46 -1.12 2.05
C LEU A 149 -19.39 -1.15 3.15
N SER A 150 -18.95 -2.35 3.50
CA SER A 150 -17.83 -2.56 4.42
C SER A 150 -16.51 -2.08 3.84
N ALA A 151 -15.50 -1.90 4.68
CA ALA A 151 -14.16 -1.56 4.22
C ALA A 151 -13.63 -2.55 3.17
N ARG A 152 -13.86 -3.84 3.40
CA ARG A 152 -13.46 -4.90 2.47
C ARG A 152 -14.17 -4.80 1.12
N GLU A 153 -15.47 -4.62 1.13
CA GLU A 153 -16.26 -4.49 -0.12
C GLU A 153 -15.86 -3.25 -0.91
N ILE A 154 -15.58 -2.13 -0.23
CA ILE A 154 -15.09 -0.90 -0.86
C ILE A 154 -13.73 -1.17 -1.53
N ALA A 155 -12.79 -1.78 -0.81
CA ALA A 155 -11.47 -2.10 -1.35
C ALA A 155 -11.57 -3.02 -2.57
N GLU A 156 -12.36 -4.08 -2.51
CA GLU A 156 -12.56 -5.01 -3.64
C GLU A 156 -13.14 -4.32 -4.87
N LYS A 157 -14.20 -3.53 -4.70
CA LYS A 157 -14.86 -2.82 -5.80
C LYS A 157 -13.98 -1.72 -6.41
N ALA A 158 -13.30 -0.96 -5.57
CA ALA A 158 -12.38 0.08 -6.01
C ALA A 158 -11.20 -0.50 -6.80
N MET A 159 -10.63 -1.60 -6.33
CA MET A 159 -9.55 -2.29 -7.04
C MET A 159 -10.00 -2.92 -8.35
N LYS A 160 -11.21 -3.43 -8.42
CA LYS A 160 -11.80 -3.93 -9.68
C LYS A 160 -11.90 -2.82 -10.72
N ILE A 161 -12.42 -1.66 -10.33
CA ILE A 161 -12.53 -0.49 -11.23
C ILE A 161 -11.14 -0.03 -11.68
N ALA A 162 -10.18 0.05 -10.77
CA ALA A 162 -8.81 0.39 -11.12
C ALA A 162 -8.20 -0.60 -12.14
N GLY A 163 -8.46 -1.90 -11.98
CA GLY A 163 -8.02 -2.94 -12.90
C GLY A 163 -8.67 -2.87 -14.29
N GLU A 164 -9.89 -2.36 -14.38
CA GLU A 164 -10.60 -2.14 -15.65
C GLU A 164 -10.07 -0.92 -16.42
N ILE A 165 -9.50 0.07 -15.73
CA ILE A 165 -9.04 1.33 -16.31
C ILE A 165 -7.52 1.34 -16.53
N CYS A 166 -6.76 0.89 -15.53
CA CYS A 166 -5.31 0.94 -15.55
C CYS A 166 -4.70 -0.32 -16.17
N ILE A 167 -3.97 -0.15 -17.26
CA ILE A 167 -3.31 -1.28 -17.96
C ILE A 167 -2.22 -1.97 -17.13
N PHE A 168 -1.74 -1.34 -16.06
CA PHE A 168 -0.72 -1.88 -15.15
C PHE A 168 -1.31 -2.59 -13.92
N THR A 169 -2.63 -2.72 -13.85
CA THR A 169 -3.35 -3.27 -12.70
C THR A 169 -4.24 -4.43 -13.14
N ASN A 170 -4.19 -5.55 -12.42
CA ASN A 170 -5.11 -6.67 -12.66
C ASN A 170 -6.07 -6.89 -11.49
N ASN A 171 -6.91 -7.92 -11.58
CA ASN A 171 -7.91 -8.27 -10.58
C ASN A 171 -7.49 -9.46 -9.69
N ASN A 172 -6.22 -9.85 -9.72
CA ASN A 172 -5.69 -10.85 -8.80
C ASN A 172 -5.30 -10.17 -7.48
N LEU A 173 -6.25 -10.05 -6.57
CA LEU A 173 -6.09 -9.27 -5.36
C LEU A 173 -5.54 -10.08 -4.20
N THR A 174 -4.61 -9.48 -3.45
CA THR A 174 -4.27 -9.87 -2.08
C THR A 174 -4.92 -8.86 -1.15
N ILE A 175 -5.77 -9.34 -0.24
CA ILE A 175 -6.55 -8.49 0.67
C ILE A 175 -6.26 -8.92 2.10
N GLU A 176 -5.84 -7.96 2.93
CA GLU A 176 -5.61 -8.15 4.34
C GLU A 176 -6.47 -7.18 5.16
N GLU A 177 -7.11 -7.67 6.19
CA GLU A 177 -8.00 -6.91 7.07
C GLU A 177 -7.48 -6.96 8.50
N VAL A 178 -7.46 -5.80 9.15
CA VAL A 178 -7.09 -5.64 10.55
C VAL A 178 -8.28 -5.06 11.31
N MET A 179 -8.66 -5.73 12.40
CA MET A 179 -9.78 -5.31 13.26
C MET A 179 -9.31 -5.06 14.69
#